data_1dad7ef57a63e8d0c4d9e10512cfa57b
#
_entry.id   1dad7ef57a63e8d0c4d9e10512cfa57b
#
_cell.length_a   1.000
_cell.length_b   1.000
_cell.length_c   1.000
_cell.angle_alpha   90.00
_cell.angle_beta   90.00
_cell.angle_gamma   90.00
#
_symmetry.space_group_name_H-M   'P 1'
#
loop_
_entity.id
_entity.type
_entity.pdbx_description
1 polymer ?
#
loop_
_entity_poly.entity_id
_entity_poly.type
_entity_poly.pdbx_seq_one_letter_code
_entity_poly.pdbx_strand_id
1 'polypeptide(L)'
;MIDRQLRPIGEAIRFVWPSFSERKFKFCNFILKNFGRGADVTPWKIRCEQIKIPRADGSELRLCVYSPRKREGEMPGLLWIHGGGYAMGIPEQDHGFVRSFVGATGCVMVVPDYKKSLYAPFPAALEDCYLALLWLKENGEKYGMRRDKIFVGGNSAGGGM
;
A
#
# COMPACT_ATOMS: atom_id res chain seq x y z
N MET A 1 16.23 6.37 -24.16
CA MET A 1 17.26 7.38 -23.73
C MET A 1 16.78 7.93 -22.39
N ILE A 2 17.62 7.94 -21.34
CA ILE A 2 17.22 8.46 -20.00
C ILE A 2 17.40 9.98 -20.04
N ASP A 3 16.41 10.72 -19.51
CA ASP A 3 16.48 12.16 -19.37
C ASP A 3 17.74 12.60 -18.63
N ARG A 4 18.36 13.71 -19.07
CA ARG A 4 19.65 14.18 -18.53
C ARG A 4 19.59 14.48 -17.03
N GLN A 5 18.44 14.92 -16.52
CA GLN A 5 18.25 15.23 -15.10
C GLN A 5 18.17 13.94 -14.23
N LEU A 6 17.73 12.83 -14.82
CA LEU A 6 17.57 11.55 -14.14
C LEU A 6 18.81 10.64 -14.23
N ARG A 7 19.79 10.97 -15.11
CA ARG A 7 20.99 10.14 -15.29
C ARG A 7 21.78 9.90 -14.00
N PRO A 8 22.11 10.92 -13.18
CA PRO A 8 22.89 10.68 -11.96
C PRO A 8 22.19 9.72 -10.99
N ILE A 9 20.87 9.88 -10.85
CA ILE A 9 20.06 9.00 -10.00
C ILE A 9 20.01 7.58 -10.60
N GLY A 10 19.83 7.47 -11.92
CA GLY A 10 19.81 6.19 -12.63
C GLY A 10 21.15 5.45 -12.52
N GLU A 11 22.27 6.14 -12.60
CA GLU A 11 23.60 5.57 -12.44
C GLU A 11 23.85 5.10 -10.98
N ALA A 12 23.46 5.90 -10.01
CA ALA A 12 23.52 5.52 -8.60
C ALA A 12 22.67 4.27 -8.30
N ILE A 13 21.44 4.21 -8.82
CA ILE A 13 20.57 3.03 -8.69
C ILE A 13 21.23 1.81 -9.34
N ARG A 14 21.79 1.96 -10.53
CA ARG A 14 22.46 0.89 -11.26
C ARG A 14 23.70 0.37 -10.54
N PHE A 15 24.45 1.26 -9.89
CA PHE A 15 25.60 0.92 -9.06
C PHE A 15 25.20 0.10 -7.83
N VAL A 16 24.18 0.57 -7.10
CA VAL A 16 23.67 -0.10 -5.89
C VAL A 16 22.89 -1.36 -6.21
N TRP A 17 22.18 -1.35 -7.36
CA TRP A 17 21.29 -2.44 -7.78
C TRP A 17 21.60 -2.90 -9.22
N PRO A 18 22.77 -3.50 -9.46
CA PRO A 18 23.21 -3.84 -10.81
C PRO A 18 22.40 -4.97 -11.47
N SER A 19 21.68 -5.76 -10.68
CA SER A 19 20.87 -6.88 -11.18
C SER A 19 19.69 -7.16 -10.25
N PHE A 20 18.58 -7.60 -10.84
CA PHE A 20 17.44 -8.14 -10.11
C PHE A 20 17.66 -9.63 -9.82
N SER A 21 17.47 -10.03 -8.58
CA SER A 21 17.51 -11.44 -8.18
C SER A 21 16.52 -11.69 -7.03
N GLU A 22 16.02 -12.91 -6.96
CA GLU A 22 15.10 -13.34 -5.91
C GLU A 22 15.68 -13.10 -4.49
N ARG A 23 16.98 -13.38 -4.31
CA ARG A 23 17.67 -13.16 -3.03
C ARG A 23 17.66 -11.68 -2.61
N LYS A 24 17.87 -10.77 -3.55
CA LYS A 24 17.85 -9.32 -3.29
C LYS A 24 16.45 -8.86 -2.93
N PHE A 25 15.42 -9.31 -3.63
CA PHE A 25 14.03 -9.01 -3.29
C PHE A 25 13.64 -9.55 -1.91
N LYS A 26 14.02 -10.79 -1.58
CA LYS A 26 13.80 -11.36 -0.25
C LYS A 26 14.50 -10.54 0.84
N PHE A 27 15.74 -10.12 0.60
CA PHE A 27 16.48 -9.26 1.52
C PHE A 27 15.80 -7.89 1.71
N CYS A 28 15.39 -7.24 0.61
CA CYS A 28 14.64 -5.98 0.69
C CYS A 28 13.32 -6.14 1.46
N ASN A 29 12.56 -7.19 1.19
CA ASN A 29 11.33 -7.45 1.93
C ASN A 29 11.60 -7.68 3.42
N PHE A 30 12.70 -8.35 3.76
CA PHE A 30 13.13 -8.53 5.15
C PHE A 30 13.41 -7.17 5.82
N ILE A 31 14.17 -6.29 5.18
CA ILE A 31 14.47 -4.94 5.68
C ILE A 31 13.18 -4.13 5.83
N LEU A 32 12.33 -4.09 4.81
CA LEU A 32 11.06 -3.36 4.84
C LEU A 32 10.15 -3.86 5.97
N LYS A 33 10.05 -5.17 6.16
CA LYS A 33 9.21 -5.75 7.22
C LYS A 33 9.70 -5.42 8.63
N ASN A 34 11.02 -5.35 8.85
CA ASN A 34 11.57 -5.16 10.18
C ASN A 34 11.81 -3.67 10.53
N PHE A 35 12.08 -2.82 9.55
CA PHE A 35 12.45 -1.43 9.77
C PHE A 35 11.48 -0.42 9.13
N GLY A 36 10.69 -0.84 8.14
CA GLY A 36 9.73 0.04 7.46
C GLY A 36 8.34 0.09 8.09
N ARG A 37 7.99 -0.88 8.92
CA ARG A 37 6.68 -0.94 9.58
C ARG A 37 6.60 0.04 10.73
N GLY A 38 5.43 0.69 10.87
CA GLY A 38 5.15 1.55 12.02
C GLY A 38 5.65 2.99 11.87
N ALA A 39 6.01 3.42 10.66
CA ALA A 39 6.31 4.83 10.43
C ALA A 39 5.14 5.71 10.86
N ASP A 40 5.43 6.74 11.67
CA ASP A 40 4.43 7.60 12.27
C ASP A 40 3.81 8.58 11.25
N VAL A 41 2.51 8.48 11.04
CA VAL A 41 1.73 9.42 10.22
C VAL A 41 1.03 10.50 11.08
N THR A 42 1.23 10.46 12.39
CA THR A 42 0.63 11.40 13.37
C THR A 42 0.93 12.87 13.06
N PRO A 43 2.15 13.26 12.63
CA PRO A 43 2.44 14.66 12.28
C PRO A 43 1.53 15.22 11.19
N TRP A 44 0.97 14.37 10.34
CA TRP A 44 0.07 14.79 9.25
C TRP A 44 -1.41 14.84 9.65
N LYS A 45 -1.71 14.71 10.95
CA LYS A 45 -3.08 14.63 11.48
C LYS A 45 -3.87 13.45 10.89
N ILE A 46 -3.16 12.39 10.52
CA ILE A 46 -3.70 11.13 10.01
C ILE A 46 -3.58 10.08 11.12
N ARG A 47 -4.58 9.22 11.22
CA ARG A 47 -4.57 8.02 12.08
C ARG A 47 -4.28 6.82 11.19
N CYS A 48 -3.40 5.94 11.62
CA CYS A 48 -3.18 4.63 11.02
C CYS A 48 -3.61 3.54 12.00
N GLU A 49 -4.47 2.64 11.55
CA GLU A 49 -4.84 1.42 12.26
C GLU A 49 -4.39 0.22 11.44
N GLN A 50 -3.74 -0.75 12.08
CA GLN A 50 -3.35 -2.00 11.43
C GLN A 50 -4.35 -3.08 11.81
N ILE A 51 -4.95 -3.69 10.80
CA ILE A 51 -5.96 -4.74 10.94
C ILE A 51 -5.48 -5.99 10.23
N LYS A 52 -5.83 -7.13 10.77
CA LYS A 52 -5.61 -8.43 10.14
C LYS A 52 -6.96 -9.06 9.82
N ILE A 53 -7.12 -9.50 8.59
CA ILE A 53 -8.31 -10.18 8.11
C ILE A 53 -7.96 -11.59 7.61
N PRO A 54 -8.84 -12.58 7.82
CA PRO A 54 -8.57 -13.94 7.40
C PRO A 54 -8.62 -14.08 5.88
N ARG A 55 -7.72 -14.86 5.31
CA ARG A 55 -7.77 -15.37 3.95
C ARG A 55 -8.46 -16.73 3.92
N ALA A 56 -8.89 -17.17 2.74
CA ALA A 56 -9.50 -18.47 2.55
C ALA A 56 -8.57 -19.66 2.91
N ASP A 57 -7.24 -19.45 2.81
CA ASP A 57 -6.22 -20.44 3.17
C ASP A 57 -5.89 -20.47 4.68
N GLY A 58 -6.64 -19.71 5.50
CA GLY A 58 -6.42 -19.61 6.95
C GLY A 58 -5.29 -18.67 7.37
N SER A 59 -4.53 -18.12 6.44
CA SER A 59 -3.54 -17.08 6.73
C SER A 59 -4.21 -15.71 6.92
N GLU A 60 -3.44 -14.71 7.38
CA GLU A 60 -3.96 -13.36 7.61
C GLU A 60 -3.42 -12.35 6.58
N LEU A 61 -4.30 -11.50 6.06
CA LEU A 61 -3.96 -10.31 5.30
C LEU A 61 -3.91 -9.10 6.24
N ARG A 62 -2.76 -8.45 6.29
CA ARG A 62 -2.60 -7.17 7.01
C ARG A 62 -3.10 -6.02 6.14
N LEU A 63 -3.93 -5.16 6.72
CA LEU A 63 -4.41 -3.91 6.14
C LEU A 63 -3.89 -2.74 6.97
N CYS A 64 -3.37 -1.70 6.32
CA CYS A 64 -3.16 -0.40 6.93
C CYS A 64 -4.34 0.51 6.57
N VAL A 65 -5.12 0.91 7.56
CA VAL A 65 -6.28 1.79 7.41
C VAL A 65 -5.89 3.19 7.86
N TYR A 66 -5.88 4.12 6.92
CA TYR A 66 -5.56 5.51 7.17
C TYR A 66 -6.83 6.36 7.11
N SER A 67 -7.01 7.22 8.09
CA SER A 67 -8.14 8.15 8.16
C SER A 67 -7.72 9.48 8.76
N PRO A 68 -8.38 10.60 8.44
CA PRO A 68 -8.12 11.86 9.11
C PRO A 68 -8.48 11.78 10.59
N ARG A 69 -7.72 12.45 11.45
CA ARG A 69 -8.02 12.51 12.91
C ARG A 69 -9.31 13.26 13.22
N LYS A 70 -9.59 14.32 12.47
CA LYS A 70 -10.86 15.04 12.53
C LYS A 70 -11.71 14.62 11.33
N ARG A 71 -12.92 14.21 11.60
CA ARG A 71 -13.91 13.88 10.58
C ARG A 71 -14.70 15.14 10.24
N GLU A 72 -14.78 15.47 8.98
CA GLU A 72 -15.62 16.55 8.46
C GLU A 72 -16.58 15.93 7.43
N GLY A 73 -17.79 15.60 7.89
CA GLY A 73 -18.82 15.01 7.04
C GLY A 73 -18.55 13.56 6.65
N GLU A 74 -19.16 13.14 5.56
CA GLU A 74 -19.03 11.81 4.98
C GLU A 74 -17.85 11.74 4.00
N MET A 75 -16.95 10.79 4.20
CA MET A 75 -15.69 10.68 3.48
C MET A 75 -15.76 9.62 2.38
N PRO A 76 -15.07 9.81 1.23
CA PRO A 76 -14.90 8.73 0.26
C PRO A 76 -13.92 7.66 0.80
N GLY A 77 -14.06 6.43 0.29
CA GLY A 77 -13.12 5.34 0.51
C GLY A 77 -12.13 5.22 -0.66
N LEU A 78 -10.89 4.87 -0.36
CA LEU A 78 -9.86 4.60 -1.36
C LEU A 78 -9.14 3.29 -1.01
N LEU A 79 -9.25 2.29 -1.88
CA LEU A 79 -8.30 1.19 -1.90
C LEU A 79 -7.05 1.65 -2.64
N TRP A 80 -5.91 1.66 -1.98
CA TRP A 80 -4.63 1.99 -2.60
C TRP A 80 -3.72 0.78 -2.63
N ILE A 81 -3.24 0.41 -3.82
CA ILE A 81 -2.39 -0.74 -4.05
C ILE A 81 -0.96 -0.24 -4.27
N HIS A 82 -0.06 -0.61 -3.35
CA HIS A 82 1.32 -0.15 -3.40
C HIS A 82 2.13 -0.81 -4.53
N GLY A 83 3.15 -0.11 -5.03
CA GLY A 83 4.08 -0.62 -6.02
C GLY A 83 5.10 -1.61 -5.44
N GLY A 84 6.06 -1.99 -6.28
CA GLY A 84 7.17 -2.88 -5.90
C GLY A 84 7.37 -4.06 -6.85
N GLY A 85 6.97 -3.93 -8.14
CA GLY A 85 7.17 -4.94 -9.17
C GLY A 85 6.51 -6.29 -8.84
N TYR A 86 5.42 -6.28 -8.08
CA TYR A 86 4.71 -7.44 -7.52
C TYR A 86 5.56 -8.29 -6.56
N ALA A 87 6.88 -8.07 -6.48
CA ALA A 87 7.84 -8.90 -5.77
C ALA A 87 8.27 -8.34 -4.42
N MET A 88 8.12 -7.04 -4.18
CA MET A 88 8.56 -6.37 -2.96
C MET A 88 7.60 -5.27 -2.54
N GLY A 89 7.81 -4.73 -1.33
CA GLY A 89 7.08 -3.60 -0.82
C GLY A 89 6.20 -3.89 0.39
N ILE A 90 5.84 -2.82 1.07
CA ILE A 90 4.91 -2.80 2.20
C ILE A 90 4.01 -1.54 2.11
N PRO A 91 2.86 -1.51 2.77
CA PRO A 91 1.95 -0.35 2.76
C PRO A 91 2.61 0.97 3.16
N GLU A 92 3.52 0.95 4.12
CA GLU A 92 4.15 2.13 4.70
C GLU A 92 5.07 2.88 3.73
N GLN A 93 5.58 2.22 2.67
CA GLN A 93 6.41 2.89 1.66
C GLN A 93 5.66 3.99 0.91
N ASP A 94 4.33 3.91 0.89
CA ASP A 94 3.45 4.83 0.17
C ASP A 94 2.89 5.95 1.05
N HIS A 95 3.49 6.24 2.21
CA HIS A 95 3.07 7.32 3.10
C HIS A 95 3.00 8.70 2.42
N GLY A 96 3.79 8.94 1.37
CA GLY A 96 3.67 10.13 0.53
C GLY A 96 2.30 10.25 -0.13
N PHE A 97 1.78 9.15 -0.68
CA PHE A 97 0.44 9.09 -1.26
C PHE A 97 -0.65 9.17 -0.18
N VAL A 98 -0.44 8.50 0.96
CA VAL A 98 -1.34 8.61 2.12
C VAL A 98 -1.50 10.07 2.54
N ARG A 99 -0.40 10.78 2.72
CA ARG A 99 -0.42 12.22 3.06
C ARG A 99 -1.16 13.05 2.01
N SER A 100 -0.90 12.79 0.74
CA SER A 100 -1.50 13.54 -0.35
C SER A 100 -3.00 13.29 -0.45
N PHE A 101 -3.44 12.04 -0.49
CA PHE A 101 -4.86 11.71 -0.67
C PHE A 101 -5.67 11.95 0.62
N VAL A 102 -5.26 11.38 1.74
CA VAL A 102 -6.00 11.54 3.01
C VAL A 102 -5.99 12.99 3.47
N GLY A 103 -4.85 13.69 3.31
CA GLY A 103 -4.73 15.09 3.68
C GLY A 103 -5.53 16.05 2.79
N ALA A 104 -5.60 15.79 1.48
CA ALA A 104 -6.30 16.67 0.55
C ALA A 104 -7.81 16.40 0.44
N THR A 105 -8.24 15.15 0.54
CA THR A 105 -9.64 14.76 0.29
C THR A 105 -10.37 14.30 1.54
N GLY A 106 -9.67 14.09 2.65
CA GLY A 106 -10.25 13.53 3.86
C GLY A 106 -10.66 12.05 3.74
N CYS A 107 -10.22 11.34 2.70
CA CYS A 107 -10.68 9.97 2.46
C CYS A 107 -10.25 8.99 3.55
N VAL A 108 -10.98 7.88 3.65
CA VAL A 108 -10.51 6.66 4.33
C VAL A 108 -9.74 5.83 3.31
N MET A 109 -8.45 5.60 3.54
CA MET A 109 -7.58 4.91 2.61
C MET A 109 -7.13 3.58 3.22
N VAL A 110 -7.36 2.48 2.50
CA VAL A 110 -6.91 1.14 2.87
C VAL A 110 -5.80 0.69 1.95
N VAL A 111 -4.69 0.25 2.55
CA VAL A 111 -3.52 -0.25 1.81
C VAL A 111 -3.23 -1.68 2.27
N PRO A 112 -3.45 -2.70 1.42
CA PRO A 112 -3.18 -4.09 1.76
C PRO A 112 -1.69 -4.43 1.67
N ASP A 113 -1.19 -5.22 2.62
CA ASP A 113 0.12 -5.88 2.53
C ASP A 113 -0.05 -7.21 1.77
N TYR A 114 -0.37 -7.09 0.47
CA TYR A 114 -0.70 -8.23 -0.37
C TYR A 114 0.45 -9.22 -0.53
N LYS A 115 0.15 -10.49 -0.81
CA LYS A 115 1.14 -11.55 -1.08
C LYS A 115 2.01 -11.15 -2.27
N LYS A 116 3.32 -11.24 -2.09
CA LYS A 116 4.29 -10.95 -3.16
C LYS A 116 4.48 -12.18 -4.05
N SER A 117 4.70 -11.97 -5.34
CA SER A 117 4.89 -13.03 -6.35
C SER A 117 6.04 -14.00 -6.03
N LEU A 118 7.00 -13.58 -5.19
CA LEU A 118 8.06 -14.46 -4.66
C LEU A 118 7.56 -15.57 -3.73
N TYR A 119 6.37 -15.40 -3.16
CA TYR A 119 5.83 -16.32 -2.15
C TYR A 119 4.54 -17.00 -2.63
N ALA A 120 3.82 -16.35 -3.53
CA ALA A 120 2.61 -16.90 -4.13
C ALA A 120 2.42 -16.34 -5.55
N PRO A 121 2.16 -17.22 -6.55
CA PRO A 121 1.97 -16.78 -7.93
C PRO A 121 0.65 -16.02 -8.11
N PHE A 122 0.46 -15.43 -9.30
CA PHE A 122 -0.85 -14.92 -9.72
C PHE A 122 -1.90 -16.04 -9.57
N PRO A 123 -3.11 -15.73 -9.07
CA PRO A 123 -3.69 -14.40 -8.79
C PRO A 123 -3.61 -13.96 -7.31
N ALA A 124 -2.78 -14.56 -6.46
CA ALA A 124 -2.81 -14.38 -5.02
C ALA A 124 -2.75 -12.90 -4.55
N ALA A 125 -1.95 -12.06 -5.23
CA ALA A 125 -1.90 -10.63 -4.92
C ALA A 125 -3.20 -9.90 -5.28
N LEU A 126 -3.81 -10.24 -6.42
CA LEU A 126 -5.09 -9.68 -6.85
C LEU A 126 -6.21 -10.08 -5.91
N GLU A 127 -6.24 -11.34 -5.47
CA GLU A 127 -7.23 -11.85 -4.48
C GLU A 127 -7.11 -11.11 -3.15
N ASP A 128 -5.89 -10.84 -2.68
CA ASP A 128 -5.66 -10.04 -1.48
C ASP A 128 -6.19 -8.60 -1.63
N CYS A 129 -5.96 -7.97 -2.79
CA CYS A 129 -6.45 -6.63 -3.07
C CYS A 129 -7.99 -6.61 -3.17
N TYR A 130 -8.59 -7.62 -3.78
CA TYR A 130 -10.04 -7.77 -3.84
C TYR A 130 -10.65 -7.99 -2.45
N LEU A 131 -10.03 -8.83 -1.63
CA LEU A 131 -10.44 -9.05 -0.24
C LEU A 131 -10.39 -7.74 0.58
N ALA A 132 -9.34 -6.93 0.37
CA ALA A 132 -9.23 -5.61 1.00
C ALA A 132 -10.31 -4.63 0.53
N LEU A 133 -10.71 -4.69 -0.75
CA LEU A 133 -11.81 -3.89 -1.29
C LEU A 133 -13.16 -4.27 -0.66
N LEU A 134 -13.44 -5.56 -0.55
CA LEU A 134 -14.65 -6.06 0.13
C LEU A 134 -14.68 -5.62 1.58
N TRP A 135 -13.55 -5.79 2.28
CA TRP A 135 -13.44 -5.33 3.68
C TRP A 135 -13.69 -3.82 3.81
N LEU A 136 -13.12 -3.00 2.92
CA LEU A 136 -13.36 -1.54 2.92
C LEU A 136 -14.84 -1.21 2.72
N LYS A 137 -15.50 -1.88 1.78
CA LYS A 137 -16.94 -1.71 1.51
C LYS A 137 -17.81 -2.05 2.73
N GLU A 138 -17.47 -3.10 3.46
CA GLU A 138 -18.24 -3.58 4.60
C GLU A 138 -17.96 -2.79 5.89
N ASN A 139 -16.72 -2.37 6.09
CA ASN A 139 -16.26 -1.81 7.35
C ASN A 139 -15.96 -0.30 7.33
N GLY A 140 -15.90 0.31 6.15
CA GLY A 140 -15.48 1.70 5.98
C GLY A 140 -16.36 2.71 6.72
N GLU A 141 -17.65 2.43 6.94
CA GLU A 141 -18.56 3.29 7.71
C GLU A 141 -18.11 3.50 9.14
N LYS A 142 -17.44 2.54 9.77
CA LYS A 142 -16.86 2.69 11.12
C LYS A 142 -15.84 3.82 11.18
N TYR A 143 -15.23 4.15 10.02
CA TYR A 143 -14.27 5.24 9.84
C TYR A 143 -14.93 6.52 9.31
N GLY A 144 -16.27 6.51 9.07
CA GLY A 144 -17.03 7.64 8.53
C GLY A 144 -17.05 7.69 7.00
N MET A 145 -16.77 6.57 6.34
CA MET A 145 -16.79 6.45 4.88
C MET A 145 -18.21 6.28 4.35
N ARG A 146 -18.49 6.86 3.20
CA ARG A 146 -19.70 6.58 2.40
C ARG A 146 -19.54 5.31 1.59
N ARG A 147 -20.52 4.41 1.66
CA ARG A 147 -20.53 3.14 0.90
C ARG A 147 -20.62 3.31 -0.61
N ASP A 148 -21.24 4.39 -1.06
CA ASP A 148 -21.45 4.68 -2.48
C ASP A 148 -20.29 5.43 -3.15
N LYS A 149 -19.23 5.76 -2.39
CA LYS A 149 -18.06 6.49 -2.90
C LYS A 149 -16.77 5.75 -2.57
N ILE A 150 -16.51 4.68 -3.30
CA ILE A 150 -15.28 3.90 -3.20
C ILE A 150 -14.50 4.02 -4.50
N PHE A 151 -13.23 4.33 -4.36
CA PHE A 151 -12.26 4.44 -5.45
C PHE A 151 -11.16 3.40 -5.28
N VAL A 152 -10.56 3.01 -6.39
CA VAL A 152 -9.38 2.13 -6.43
C VAL A 152 -8.27 2.86 -7.16
N GLY A 153 -7.07 2.79 -6.62
CA GLY A 153 -5.88 3.37 -7.22
C GLY A 153 -4.62 2.61 -6.80
N GLY A 154 -3.54 2.89 -7.48
CA GLY A 154 -2.26 2.28 -7.16
C GLY A 154 -1.12 2.91 -7.93
N ASN A 155 0.11 2.66 -7.50
CA ASN A 155 1.29 3.11 -8.19
C ASN A 155 2.06 1.94 -8.82
N SER A 156 2.68 2.16 -9.97
CA SER A 156 3.53 1.17 -10.65
C SER A 156 2.83 -0.20 -10.78
N ALA A 157 3.38 -1.25 -10.19
CA ALA A 157 2.77 -2.59 -10.16
C ALA A 157 1.36 -2.59 -9.57
N GLY A 158 1.10 -1.78 -8.53
CA GLY A 158 -0.24 -1.64 -7.96
C GLY A 158 -1.25 -1.00 -8.91
N GLY A 159 -0.80 -0.11 -9.80
CA GLY A 159 -1.65 0.46 -10.87
C GLY A 159 -1.91 -0.51 -12.03
N GLY A 160 -1.14 -1.60 -12.15
CA GLY A 160 -1.31 -2.66 -13.13
C GLY A 160 -2.07 -3.89 -12.60
N MET A 161 -2.48 -3.89 -11.33
CA MET A 161 -3.22 -4.95 -10.68
C MET A 161 -4.72 -4.70 -10.77
#